data_414b4c786d494e6c5f9f6eb3ad8734c4
#
_entry.id   414b4c786d494e6c5f9f6eb3ad8734c4
#
_cell.length_a   1.000
_cell.length_b   1.000
_cell.length_c   1.000
_cell.angle_alpha   90.00
_cell.angle_beta   90.00
_cell.angle_gamma   90.00
#
_symmetry.space_group_name_H-M   'P 1'
#
loop_
_entity.id
_entity.type
_entity.pdbx_description
1 polymer ?
#
loop_
_entity_poly.entity_id
_entity_poly.type
_entity_poly.pdbx_seq_one_letter_code
_entity_poly.pdbx_strand_id
1 'polypeptide(L)'
;MFFIVTDMKRIAIQGVAGSFHDIAAHQYFATEQVQGIYCNTFEEVFKQIANDPTVIGMVAIENTIAGSLLHNYELLRASGTTIVGEHKLHIEHSICCLPEDDWHSLSEVHSHPVALMQCREFLARHPKLKAVEAEDTAGSAELIARTKQRGWAAICNASAAKLYGLKVLEDHIEDNKHNFTRFLVVCHPQRAGSLRPWEHANKASLVFSLPHEEGSLSKVLTILSFYNINLTKIQSLPVIGHEWEYLFYVDVTFDNVTRYHQSIDAIVPLTKRLKILGEYEDGKQ
;
A
#
# COMPACT_ATOMS: atom_id res chain seq x y z
N MET A 1 9.83 -32.02 -22.66
CA MET A 1 9.54 -31.45 -21.34
C MET A 1 10.03 -30.01 -21.39
N PHE A 2 9.15 -29.07 -21.77
CA PHE A 2 9.51 -27.67 -21.80
C PHE A 2 9.46 -27.15 -20.35
N PHE A 3 10.60 -26.79 -19.79
CA PHE A 3 10.65 -25.98 -18.57
C PHE A 3 10.09 -24.61 -18.94
N ILE A 4 8.89 -24.30 -18.48
CA ILE A 4 8.41 -22.92 -18.43
C ILE A 4 9.33 -22.25 -17.40
N VAL A 5 10.31 -21.51 -17.88
CA VAL A 5 11.07 -20.57 -17.05
C VAL A 5 10.04 -19.50 -16.68
N THR A 6 9.40 -19.65 -15.53
CA THR A 6 8.59 -18.57 -14.96
C THR A 6 9.53 -17.42 -14.65
N ASP A 7 9.35 -16.33 -15.37
CA ASP A 7 10.17 -15.12 -15.23
C ASP A 7 10.02 -14.61 -13.81
N MET A 8 11.12 -14.58 -13.06
CA MET A 8 11.13 -14.15 -11.64
C MET A 8 10.78 -12.67 -11.57
N LYS A 9 9.71 -12.34 -10.85
CA LYS A 9 9.28 -10.95 -10.64
C LYS A 9 10.11 -10.30 -9.53
N ARG A 10 10.82 -9.26 -9.87
CA ARG A 10 11.60 -8.44 -8.92
C ARG A 10 10.70 -7.33 -8.38
N ILE A 11 10.36 -7.39 -7.09
CA ILE A 11 9.38 -6.50 -6.47
C ILE A 11 10.06 -5.65 -5.42
N ALA A 12 10.13 -4.34 -5.63
CA ALA A 12 10.60 -3.38 -4.64
C ALA A 12 9.48 -3.04 -3.65
N ILE A 13 9.77 -3.12 -2.37
CA ILE A 13 8.87 -2.82 -1.26
C ILE A 13 9.58 -2.00 -0.19
N GLN A 14 8.83 -1.20 0.56
CA GLN A 14 9.32 -0.62 1.81
C GLN A 14 9.16 -1.64 2.94
N GLY A 15 10.22 -1.83 3.74
CA GLY A 15 10.28 -2.77 4.85
C GLY A 15 11.19 -3.96 4.59
N VAL A 16 10.95 -5.04 5.31
CA VAL A 16 11.76 -6.27 5.32
C VAL A 16 10.94 -7.48 4.87
N ALA A 17 11.60 -8.63 4.73
CA ALA A 17 10.92 -9.89 4.47
C ALA A 17 9.85 -10.17 5.54
N GLY A 18 8.69 -10.67 5.13
CA GLY A 18 7.55 -10.91 6.01
C GLY A 18 6.75 -9.66 6.41
N SER A 19 7.12 -8.46 5.94
CA SER A 19 6.29 -7.25 6.12
C SER A 19 4.96 -7.36 5.37
N PHE A 20 3.98 -6.50 5.69
CA PHE A 20 2.70 -6.50 4.97
C PHE A 20 2.86 -6.19 3.48
N HIS A 21 3.85 -5.39 3.09
CA HIS A 21 4.19 -5.18 1.68
C HIS A 21 4.69 -6.46 1.01
N ASP A 22 5.54 -7.23 1.69
CA ASP A 22 6.06 -8.49 1.19
C ASP A 22 4.94 -9.54 1.02
N ILE A 23 4.04 -9.63 2.00
CA ILE A 23 2.86 -10.49 1.92
C ILE A 23 1.97 -10.07 0.74
N ALA A 24 1.68 -8.76 0.60
CA ALA A 24 0.87 -8.25 -0.49
C ALA A 24 1.48 -8.57 -1.86
N ALA A 25 2.81 -8.46 -1.99
CA ALA A 25 3.52 -8.81 -3.21
C ALA A 25 3.39 -10.30 -3.55
N HIS A 26 3.60 -11.19 -2.58
CA HIS A 26 3.47 -12.63 -2.77
C HIS A 26 2.02 -13.07 -3.07
N GLN A 27 1.02 -12.41 -2.45
CA GLN A 27 -0.38 -12.72 -2.74
C GLN A 27 -0.81 -12.22 -4.12
N TYR A 28 -0.39 -11.02 -4.53
CA TYR A 28 -0.73 -10.48 -5.85
C TYR A 28 -0.11 -11.29 -6.99
N PHE A 29 1.12 -11.74 -6.83
CA PHE A 29 1.86 -12.56 -7.80
C PHE A 29 1.87 -14.05 -7.44
N ALA A 30 0.79 -14.57 -6.86
CA ALA A 30 0.72 -15.92 -6.28
C ALA A 30 1.11 -17.08 -7.22
N THR A 31 0.99 -16.87 -8.56
CA THR A 31 1.35 -17.87 -9.58
C THR A 31 2.76 -17.71 -10.12
N GLU A 32 3.51 -16.70 -9.66
CA GLU A 32 4.83 -16.35 -10.15
C GLU A 32 5.87 -16.45 -9.03
N GLN A 33 7.14 -16.58 -9.41
CA GLN A 33 8.23 -16.48 -8.44
C GLN A 33 8.49 -15.00 -8.14
N VAL A 34 8.48 -14.63 -6.87
CA VAL A 34 8.72 -13.26 -6.38
C VAL A 34 10.09 -13.19 -5.72
N GLN A 35 10.89 -12.20 -6.13
CA GLN A 35 12.12 -11.78 -5.47
C GLN A 35 11.91 -10.39 -4.89
N GLY A 36 11.88 -10.29 -3.55
CA GLY A 36 11.79 -9.00 -2.85
C GLY A 36 13.07 -8.17 -2.99
N ILE A 37 12.90 -6.88 -3.24
CA ILE A 37 13.93 -5.84 -3.11
C ILE A 37 13.49 -4.97 -1.95
N TYR A 38 14.13 -5.16 -0.79
CA TYR A 38 13.75 -4.51 0.45
C TYR A 38 14.39 -3.14 0.56
N CYS A 39 13.57 -2.10 0.69
CA CYS A 39 13.96 -0.69 0.74
C CYS A 39 13.62 -0.11 2.11
N ASN A 40 14.44 0.82 2.59
CA ASN A 40 14.19 1.48 3.87
C ASN A 40 13.06 2.50 3.77
N THR A 41 12.90 3.16 2.61
CA THR A 41 11.91 4.21 2.38
C THR A 41 11.13 4.00 1.09
N PHE A 42 9.98 4.68 0.97
CA PHE A 42 9.20 4.66 -0.27
C PHE A 42 9.93 5.35 -1.43
N GLU A 43 10.73 6.39 -1.16
CA GLU A 43 11.57 7.05 -2.17
C GLU A 43 12.55 6.05 -2.80
N GLU A 44 13.13 5.16 -2.00
CA GLU A 44 14.02 4.11 -2.50
C GLU A 44 13.26 3.12 -3.40
N VAL A 45 12.01 2.76 -3.07
CA VAL A 45 11.17 1.91 -3.93
C VAL A 45 11.01 2.55 -5.32
N PHE A 46 10.60 3.81 -5.38
CA PHE A 46 10.43 4.52 -6.65
C PHE A 46 11.76 4.70 -7.40
N LYS A 47 12.87 4.89 -6.68
CA LYS A 47 14.21 4.96 -7.26
C LYS A 47 14.64 3.63 -7.90
N GLN A 48 14.32 2.48 -7.27
CA GLN A 48 14.59 1.17 -7.86
C GLN A 48 13.86 1.00 -9.19
N ILE A 49 12.57 1.40 -9.26
CA ILE A 49 11.79 1.32 -10.51
C ILE A 49 12.35 2.24 -11.58
N ALA A 50 12.79 3.44 -11.21
CA ALA A 50 13.36 4.40 -12.16
C ALA A 50 14.71 3.94 -12.74
N ASN A 51 15.53 3.27 -11.93
CA ASN A 51 16.85 2.78 -12.32
C ASN A 51 16.79 1.48 -13.12
N ASP A 52 15.79 0.65 -12.92
CA ASP A 52 15.63 -0.64 -13.59
C ASP A 52 14.15 -0.87 -13.98
N PRO A 53 13.80 -0.71 -15.27
CA PRO A 53 12.44 -0.93 -15.74
C PRO A 53 11.89 -2.35 -15.52
N THR A 54 12.74 -3.32 -15.17
CA THR A 54 12.30 -4.69 -14.85
C THR A 54 11.77 -4.82 -13.42
N VAL A 55 12.00 -3.83 -12.56
CA VAL A 55 11.51 -3.79 -11.20
C VAL A 55 10.06 -3.30 -11.15
N ILE A 56 9.25 -3.94 -10.34
CA ILE A 56 7.87 -3.55 -10.01
C ILE A 56 7.86 -3.07 -8.56
N GLY A 57 7.06 -2.08 -8.24
CA GLY A 57 6.85 -1.63 -6.86
C GLY A 57 5.52 -2.12 -6.30
N MET A 58 5.52 -2.49 -5.02
CA MET A 58 4.31 -2.68 -4.22
C MET A 58 4.28 -1.56 -3.17
N VAL A 59 3.33 -0.65 -3.27
CA VAL A 59 3.29 0.59 -2.49
C VAL A 59 1.96 0.73 -1.75
N ALA A 60 1.98 0.76 -0.43
CA ALA A 60 0.79 1.05 0.37
C ALA A 60 0.31 2.48 0.09
N ILE A 61 -0.99 2.68 -0.15
CA ILE A 61 -1.56 3.98 -0.46
C ILE A 61 -2.63 4.42 0.53
N GLU A 62 -3.26 3.48 1.18
CA GLU A 62 -4.38 3.72 2.09
C GLU A 62 -4.55 2.55 3.07
N ASN A 63 -4.90 2.88 4.30
CA ASN A 63 -5.35 1.92 5.30
C ASN A 63 -6.73 2.35 5.84
N THR A 64 -7.64 1.43 6.05
CA THR A 64 -9.02 1.72 6.47
C THR A 64 -9.13 2.39 7.84
N ILE A 65 -8.10 2.29 8.68
CA ILE A 65 -8.05 2.89 10.02
C ILE A 65 -7.14 4.12 10.05
N ALA A 66 -5.93 4.00 9.48
CA ALA A 66 -4.94 5.08 9.49
C ALA A 66 -5.18 6.14 8.38
N GLY A 67 -6.03 5.84 7.40
CA GLY A 67 -6.36 6.75 6.30
C GLY A 67 -5.34 6.70 5.15
N SER A 68 -5.29 7.80 4.39
CA SER A 68 -4.45 7.92 3.19
C SER A 68 -2.99 8.19 3.55
N LEU A 69 -2.06 7.48 2.90
CA LEU A 69 -0.63 7.74 2.99
C LEU A 69 -0.24 8.86 2.01
N LEU A 70 -0.46 10.11 2.43
CA LEU A 70 -0.39 11.30 1.55
C LEU A 70 0.96 11.45 0.86
N HIS A 71 2.04 11.14 1.55
CA HIS A 71 3.39 11.19 1.01
C HIS A 71 3.56 10.27 -0.21
N ASN A 72 2.96 9.07 -0.17
CA ASN A 72 3.05 8.11 -1.26
C ASN A 72 2.30 8.56 -2.53
N TYR A 73 1.24 9.38 -2.37
CA TYR A 73 0.57 10.01 -3.52
C TYR A 73 1.47 11.01 -4.24
N GLU A 74 2.26 11.82 -3.50
CA GLU A 74 3.22 12.74 -4.09
C GLU A 74 4.35 12.00 -4.80
N LEU A 75 4.91 10.95 -4.19
CA LEU A 75 5.93 10.12 -4.81
C LEU A 75 5.42 9.47 -6.09
N LEU A 76 4.21 8.91 -6.08
CA LEU A 76 3.57 8.32 -7.25
C LEU A 76 3.41 9.33 -8.39
N ARG A 77 2.94 10.54 -8.10
CA ARG A 77 2.78 11.61 -9.09
C ARG A 77 4.12 12.06 -9.67
N ALA A 78 5.13 12.23 -8.80
CA ALA A 78 6.44 12.77 -9.15
C ALA A 78 7.35 11.77 -9.88
N SER A 79 7.25 10.48 -9.55
CA SER A 79 8.17 9.43 -10.05
C SER A 79 8.04 9.12 -11.54
N GLY A 80 6.92 9.50 -12.17
CA GLY A 80 6.64 9.11 -13.56
C GLY A 80 6.28 7.64 -13.75
N THR A 81 6.11 6.87 -12.68
CA THR A 81 5.62 5.49 -12.73
C THR A 81 4.15 5.43 -13.12
N THR A 82 3.68 4.24 -13.49
CA THR A 82 2.26 3.97 -13.75
C THR A 82 1.74 2.85 -12.89
N ILE A 83 0.47 2.96 -12.47
CA ILE A 83 -0.23 1.92 -11.72
C ILE A 83 -0.72 0.87 -12.72
N VAL A 84 -0.45 -0.41 -12.42
CA VAL A 84 -0.87 -1.55 -13.24
C VAL A 84 -1.78 -2.51 -12.48
N GLY A 85 -2.04 -2.24 -11.21
CA GLY A 85 -2.93 -3.05 -10.39
C GLY A 85 -3.02 -2.56 -8.96
N GLU A 86 -3.90 -3.18 -8.20
CA GLU A 86 -4.02 -2.98 -6.77
C GLU A 86 -4.29 -4.29 -6.04
N HIS A 87 -3.94 -4.31 -4.76
CA HIS A 87 -4.22 -5.42 -3.86
C HIS A 87 -4.74 -4.89 -2.52
N LYS A 88 -5.78 -5.51 -1.98
CA LYS A 88 -6.34 -5.20 -0.66
C LYS A 88 -5.97 -6.32 0.28
N LEU A 89 -5.13 -6.02 1.26
CA LEU A 89 -4.65 -6.99 2.25
C LEU A 89 -5.36 -6.75 3.58
N HIS A 90 -5.91 -7.80 4.16
CA HIS A 90 -6.38 -7.79 5.54
C HIS A 90 -5.18 -7.71 6.49
N ILE A 91 -5.20 -6.79 7.43
CA ILE A 91 -4.11 -6.54 8.37
C ILE A 91 -4.48 -7.16 9.71
N GLU A 92 -3.77 -8.20 10.07
CA GLU A 92 -3.93 -8.93 11.32
C GLU A 92 -2.64 -8.86 12.11
N HIS A 93 -2.76 -8.64 13.41
CA HIS A 93 -1.62 -8.52 14.30
C HIS A 93 -1.58 -9.66 15.30
N SER A 94 -0.37 -10.16 15.52
CA SER A 94 -0.06 -11.20 16.52
C SER A 94 1.04 -10.69 17.44
N ILE A 95 1.03 -11.11 18.70
CA ILE A 95 2.19 -10.93 19.57
C ILE A 95 3.07 -12.18 19.51
N CYS A 96 4.36 -11.98 19.28
CA CYS A 96 5.33 -13.06 19.18
C CYS A 96 6.60 -12.76 19.99
N CYS A 97 7.30 -13.81 20.41
CA CYS A 97 8.54 -13.74 21.17
C CYS A 97 9.48 -14.91 20.83
N LEU A 98 10.65 -14.94 21.43
CA LEU A 98 11.54 -16.11 21.34
C LEU A 98 10.83 -17.38 21.86
N PRO A 99 11.12 -18.56 21.29
CA PRO A 99 10.52 -19.83 21.74
C PRO A 99 10.69 -20.12 23.24
N GLU A 100 11.79 -19.64 23.82
CA GLU A 100 12.16 -19.82 25.22
C GLU A 100 11.49 -18.83 26.18
N ASP A 101 10.80 -17.79 25.64
CA ASP A 101 10.06 -16.80 26.43
C ASP A 101 8.58 -17.18 26.56
N ASP A 102 7.94 -16.64 27.58
CA ASP A 102 6.52 -16.77 27.85
C ASP A 102 5.95 -15.46 28.45
N TRP A 103 4.67 -15.43 28.75
CA TRP A 103 4.01 -14.24 29.34
C TRP A 103 4.65 -13.73 30.63
N HIS A 104 5.35 -14.56 31.39
CA HIS A 104 5.97 -14.20 32.67
C HIS A 104 7.33 -13.53 32.46
N SER A 105 8.03 -13.89 31.40
CA SER A 105 9.36 -13.37 31.06
C SER A 105 9.31 -12.03 30.32
N LEU A 106 8.17 -11.69 29.68
CA LEU A 106 8.06 -10.51 28.82
C LEU A 106 7.95 -9.21 29.63
N SER A 107 8.69 -8.20 29.20
CA SER A 107 8.72 -6.84 29.76
C SER A 107 8.49 -5.74 28.74
N GLU A 108 8.84 -5.97 27.48
CA GLU A 108 8.70 -4.99 26.40
C GLU A 108 8.03 -5.61 25.17
N VAL A 109 7.29 -4.77 24.43
CA VAL A 109 6.70 -5.13 23.14
C VAL A 109 7.03 -4.06 22.10
N HIS A 110 7.68 -4.47 21.03
CA HIS A 110 8.19 -3.62 19.97
C HIS A 110 7.33 -3.71 18.73
N SER A 111 6.95 -2.59 18.14
CA SER A 111 6.27 -2.52 16.85
C SER A 111 6.23 -1.11 16.27
N HIS A 112 5.78 -1.00 15.03
CA HIS A 112 5.48 0.29 14.42
C HIS A 112 4.37 1.03 15.19
N PRO A 113 4.45 2.37 15.37
CA PRO A 113 3.49 3.14 16.15
C PRO A 113 2.02 2.90 15.77
N VAL A 114 1.73 2.77 14.47
CA VAL A 114 0.37 2.49 13.99
C VAL A 114 -0.13 1.12 14.47
N ALA A 115 0.72 0.09 14.47
CA ALA A 115 0.34 -1.24 14.97
C ALA A 115 0.11 -1.24 16.48
N LEU A 116 0.95 -0.54 17.25
CA LEU A 116 0.74 -0.34 18.69
C LEU A 116 -0.59 0.37 18.96
N MET A 117 -0.91 1.40 18.15
CA MET A 117 -2.18 2.12 18.24
C MET A 117 -3.38 1.23 17.91
N GLN A 118 -3.23 0.29 16.98
CA GLN A 118 -4.28 -0.64 16.58
C GLN A 118 -4.50 -1.80 17.55
N CYS A 119 -3.63 -1.97 18.55
CA CYS A 119 -3.68 -3.02 19.57
C CYS A 119 -3.79 -2.47 21.01
N ARG A 120 -4.46 -1.31 21.18
CA ARG A 120 -4.55 -0.64 22.51
C ARG A 120 -5.29 -1.45 23.55
N GLU A 121 -6.40 -2.07 23.19
CA GLU A 121 -7.19 -2.90 24.10
C GLU A 121 -6.38 -4.12 24.56
N PHE A 122 -5.62 -4.72 23.67
CA PHE A 122 -4.71 -5.79 24.00
C PHE A 122 -3.62 -5.30 24.98
N LEU A 123 -2.97 -4.19 24.70
CA LEU A 123 -1.91 -3.61 25.55
C LEU A 123 -2.46 -3.20 26.93
N ALA A 124 -3.69 -2.68 27.00
CA ALA A 124 -4.35 -2.33 28.26
C ALA A 124 -4.62 -3.55 29.16
N ARG A 125 -4.86 -4.73 28.57
CA ARG A 125 -4.98 -6.01 29.30
C ARG A 125 -3.63 -6.53 29.82
N HIS A 126 -2.51 -6.05 29.28
CA HIS A 126 -1.16 -6.46 29.63
C HIS A 126 -0.29 -5.29 30.15
N PRO A 127 -0.67 -4.64 31.28
CA PRO A 127 -0.03 -3.39 31.73
C PRO A 127 1.45 -3.55 32.14
N LYS A 128 1.95 -4.77 32.24
CA LYS A 128 3.37 -5.06 32.51
C LYS A 128 4.23 -4.95 31.25
N LEU A 129 3.64 -5.02 30.06
CA LEU A 129 4.35 -4.89 28.81
C LEU A 129 4.53 -3.40 28.48
N LYS A 130 5.75 -2.95 28.44
CA LYS A 130 6.10 -1.60 27.98
C LYS A 130 6.11 -1.58 26.46
N ALA A 131 5.22 -0.79 25.84
CA ALA A 131 5.24 -0.56 24.39
C ALA A 131 6.46 0.28 23.99
N VAL A 132 7.18 -0.17 22.98
CA VAL A 132 8.37 0.46 22.40
C VAL A 132 8.15 0.64 20.91
N GLU A 133 8.22 1.88 20.45
CA GLU A 133 8.09 2.21 19.03
C GLU A 133 9.31 1.76 18.24
N ALA A 134 9.07 1.18 17.07
CA ALA A 134 10.06 0.73 16.11
C ALA A 134 9.64 1.14 14.68
N GLU A 135 10.57 1.09 13.74
CA GLU A 135 10.33 1.52 12.37
C GLU A 135 9.40 0.60 11.59
N ASP A 136 9.36 -0.71 11.92
CA ASP A 136 8.61 -1.72 11.16
C ASP A 136 8.10 -2.85 12.07
N THR A 137 6.94 -3.43 11.75
CA THR A 137 6.34 -4.55 12.49
C THR A 137 7.15 -5.84 12.34
N ALA A 138 7.43 -6.26 11.11
CA ALA A 138 8.22 -7.45 10.81
C ALA A 138 9.69 -7.25 11.16
N GLY A 139 10.23 -6.02 10.99
CA GLY A 139 11.57 -5.64 11.43
C GLY A 139 11.78 -5.78 12.94
N SER A 140 10.74 -5.56 13.74
CA SER A 140 10.78 -5.83 15.19
C SER A 140 10.94 -7.32 15.49
N ALA A 141 10.22 -8.17 14.74
CA ALA A 141 10.37 -9.63 14.87
C ALA A 141 11.76 -10.09 14.40
N GLU A 142 12.27 -9.56 13.29
CA GLU A 142 13.62 -9.81 12.80
C GLU A 142 14.68 -9.44 13.84
N LEU A 143 14.56 -8.26 14.45
CA LEU A 143 15.49 -7.76 15.46
C LEU A 143 15.56 -8.72 16.65
N ILE A 144 14.42 -9.13 17.20
CA ILE A 144 14.34 -10.05 18.34
C ILE A 144 14.98 -11.40 17.97
N ALA A 145 14.66 -11.94 16.80
CA ALA A 145 15.21 -13.22 16.34
C ALA A 145 16.73 -13.15 16.15
N ARG A 146 17.24 -12.07 15.59
CA ARG A 146 18.67 -11.86 15.34
C ARG A 146 19.48 -11.64 16.61
N THR A 147 18.97 -10.79 17.52
CA THR A 147 19.67 -10.43 18.76
C THR A 147 19.50 -11.43 19.88
N LYS A 148 18.52 -12.34 19.76
CA LYS A 148 18.12 -13.27 20.83
C LYS A 148 17.82 -12.57 22.16
N GLN A 149 17.25 -11.36 22.05
CA GLN A 149 16.96 -10.55 23.22
C GLN A 149 15.78 -11.13 24.01
N ARG A 150 16.06 -11.64 25.20
CA ARG A 150 15.07 -12.21 26.12
C ARG A 150 14.21 -11.13 26.73
N GLY A 151 12.95 -11.48 26.99
CA GLY A 151 11.98 -10.58 27.61
C GLY A 151 11.35 -9.55 26.64
N TRP A 152 11.67 -9.64 25.36
CA TRP A 152 11.09 -8.81 24.30
C TRP A 152 10.06 -9.59 23.50
N ALA A 153 8.97 -8.91 23.15
CA ALA A 153 7.98 -9.37 22.20
C ALA A 153 7.88 -8.39 21.01
N ALA A 154 7.39 -8.87 19.88
CA ALA A 154 7.00 -8.03 18.76
C ALA A 154 5.49 -8.15 18.49
N ILE A 155 4.85 -7.04 18.08
CA ILE A 155 3.56 -7.08 17.39
C ILE A 155 3.84 -7.04 15.90
N CYS A 156 3.54 -8.15 15.21
CA CYS A 156 3.70 -8.32 13.78
C CYS A 156 2.63 -9.26 13.23
N ASN A 157 2.65 -9.59 11.95
CA ASN A 157 1.81 -10.67 11.42
C ASN A 157 2.37 -12.05 11.75
N ALA A 158 1.53 -13.09 11.81
CA ALA A 158 1.93 -14.45 12.12
C ALA A 158 2.94 -15.04 11.11
N SER A 159 2.91 -14.60 9.85
CA SER A 159 3.85 -15.04 8.81
C SER A 159 5.27 -14.55 9.08
N ALA A 160 5.44 -13.31 9.55
CA ALA A 160 6.73 -12.77 9.99
C ALA A 160 7.25 -13.53 11.22
N ALA A 161 6.38 -13.81 12.21
CA ALA A 161 6.76 -14.60 13.37
C ALA A 161 7.30 -15.99 12.94
N LYS A 162 6.60 -16.67 12.04
CA LYS A 162 7.03 -17.96 11.49
C LYS A 162 8.34 -17.86 10.70
N LEU A 163 8.49 -16.84 9.86
CA LEU A 163 9.69 -16.61 9.05
C LEU A 163 10.94 -16.46 9.92
N TYR A 164 10.84 -15.73 11.02
CA TYR A 164 11.94 -15.44 11.93
C TYR A 164 12.07 -16.45 13.07
N GLY A 165 11.26 -17.54 13.07
CA GLY A 165 11.34 -18.60 14.07
C GLY A 165 10.91 -18.15 15.47
N LEU A 166 10.00 -17.19 15.55
CA LEU A 166 9.39 -16.73 16.80
C LEU A 166 8.12 -17.53 17.11
N LYS A 167 7.81 -17.65 18.38
CA LYS A 167 6.58 -18.25 18.89
C LYS A 167 5.48 -17.19 18.96
N VAL A 168 4.35 -17.45 18.33
CA VAL A 168 3.14 -16.65 18.51
C VAL A 168 2.50 -16.99 19.86
N LEU A 169 2.21 -15.98 20.66
CA LEU A 169 1.54 -16.14 21.96
C LEU A 169 0.03 -15.91 21.86
N GLU A 170 -0.39 -14.92 21.06
CA GLU A 170 -1.79 -14.62 20.80
C GLU A 170 -1.91 -14.01 19.39
N ASP A 171 -2.90 -14.47 18.64
CA ASP A 171 -3.24 -13.99 17.31
C ASP A 171 -4.43 -13.01 17.35
N HIS A 172 -4.60 -12.23 16.28
CA HIS A 172 -5.74 -11.35 16.08
C HIS A 172 -5.94 -10.37 17.25
N ILE A 173 -4.85 -9.75 17.69
CA ILE A 173 -4.84 -8.82 18.84
C ILE A 173 -5.22 -7.39 18.48
N GLU A 174 -5.45 -7.08 17.20
CA GLU A 174 -5.94 -5.77 16.75
C GLU A 174 -7.34 -5.48 17.26
N ASP A 175 -7.60 -4.22 17.66
CA ASP A 175 -8.88 -3.77 18.23
C ASP A 175 -10.01 -3.80 17.18
N ASN A 176 -9.69 -3.49 15.91
CA ASN A 176 -10.66 -3.50 14.81
C ASN A 176 -10.32 -4.60 13.79
N LYS A 177 -11.20 -5.58 13.66
CA LYS A 177 -11.05 -6.72 12.75
C LYS A 177 -11.27 -6.36 11.28
N HIS A 178 -11.84 -5.19 10.97
CA HIS A 178 -12.01 -4.68 9.60
C HIS A 178 -10.88 -3.73 9.22
N ASN A 179 -9.63 -4.21 9.36
CA ASN A 179 -8.42 -3.48 9.06
C ASN A 179 -7.83 -3.94 7.73
N PHE A 180 -7.91 -3.09 6.71
CA PHE A 180 -7.38 -3.39 5.39
C PHE A 180 -6.41 -2.32 4.93
N THR A 181 -5.32 -2.74 4.31
CA THR A 181 -4.41 -1.85 3.58
C THR A 181 -4.53 -2.09 2.09
N ARG A 182 -4.70 -1.01 1.35
CA ARG A 182 -4.68 -1.00 -0.11
C ARG A 182 -3.27 -0.70 -0.59
N PHE A 183 -2.76 -1.60 -1.42
CA PHE A 183 -1.47 -1.48 -2.09
C PHE A 183 -1.68 -1.25 -3.57
N LEU A 184 -0.83 -0.42 -4.17
CA LEU A 184 -0.76 -0.23 -5.61
C LEU A 184 0.45 -1.00 -6.17
N VAL A 185 0.24 -1.65 -7.29
CA VAL A 185 1.30 -2.25 -8.10
C VAL A 185 1.71 -1.22 -9.14
N VAL A 186 2.95 -0.77 -9.05
CA VAL A 186 3.48 0.31 -9.88
C VAL A 186 4.71 -0.15 -10.66
N CYS A 187 4.88 0.35 -11.88
CA CYS A 187 6.02 0.00 -12.71
C CYS A 187 6.48 1.16 -13.59
N HIS A 188 7.61 0.98 -14.25
CA HIS A 188 8.03 1.88 -15.31
C HIS A 188 7.02 1.85 -16.47
N PRO A 189 6.62 2.99 -17.08
CA PRO A 189 5.59 3.05 -18.13
C PRO A 189 5.84 2.13 -19.32
N GLN A 190 7.09 1.94 -19.71
CA GLN A 190 7.47 1.03 -20.80
C GLN A 190 7.08 -0.43 -20.54
N ARG A 191 6.89 -0.81 -19.28
CA ARG A 191 6.54 -2.18 -18.89
C ARG A 191 5.05 -2.40 -18.72
N ALA A 192 4.26 -1.35 -18.60
CA ALA A 192 2.84 -1.44 -18.26
C ALA A 192 2.06 -2.39 -19.18
N GLY A 193 2.24 -2.28 -20.49
CA GLY A 193 1.55 -3.12 -21.47
C GLY A 193 1.86 -4.61 -21.39
N SER A 194 3.04 -5.00 -20.84
CA SER A 194 3.40 -6.41 -20.64
C SER A 194 2.90 -7.00 -19.34
N LEU A 195 2.60 -6.15 -18.35
CA LEU A 195 2.10 -6.60 -17.06
C LEU A 195 0.58 -6.73 -17.03
N ARG A 196 -0.11 -5.93 -17.84
CA ARG A 196 -1.57 -5.98 -17.96
C ARG A 196 -2.10 -5.51 -19.31
N PRO A 197 -2.97 -6.30 -19.97
CA PRO A 197 -3.77 -5.81 -21.08
C PRO A 197 -4.77 -4.77 -20.53
N TRP A 198 -4.75 -3.56 -21.06
CA TRP A 198 -5.69 -2.47 -20.72
C TRP A 198 -7.16 -2.85 -20.95
N GLU A 199 -7.42 -3.88 -21.74
CA GLU A 199 -8.75 -4.41 -22.12
C GLU A 199 -9.58 -4.88 -20.91
N HIS A 200 -8.95 -5.17 -19.77
CA HIS A 200 -9.61 -5.58 -18.53
C HIS A 200 -9.68 -4.48 -17.48
N ALA A 201 -9.24 -3.26 -17.82
CA ALA A 201 -9.29 -2.15 -16.89
C ALA A 201 -10.76 -1.74 -16.63
N ASN A 202 -11.12 -1.64 -15.36
CA ASN A 202 -12.42 -1.16 -14.87
C ASN A 202 -12.27 -0.11 -13.77
N LYS A 203 -11.02 0.32 -13.52
CA LYS A 203 -10.66 1.34 -12.53
C LYS A 203 -9.52 2.20 -13.06
N ALA A 204 -9.54 3.48 -12.69
CA ALA A 204 -8.47 4.41 -12.98
C ALA A 204 -8.17 5.30 -11.78
N SER A 205 -6.89 5.63 -11.61
CA SER A 205 -6.41 6.65 -10.67
C SER A 205 -5.97 7.88 -11.44
N LEU A 206 -6.52 9.01 -11.08
CA LEU A 206 -6.33 10.31 -11.74
C LEU A 206 -5.74 11.31 -10.76
N VAL A 207 -4.98 12.27 -11.26
CA VAL A 207 -4.61 13.48 -10.52
C VAL A 207 -4.80 14.71 -11.39
N PHE A 208 -5.42 15.75 -10.85
CA PHE A 208 -5.61 17.02 -11.54
C PHE A 208 -5.69 18.18 -10.54
N SER A 209 -5.46 19.39 -11.00
CA SER A 209 -5.84 20.60 -10.27
C SER A 209 -6.98 21.33 -10.97
N LEU A 210 -7.64 22.23 -10.25
CA LEU A 210 -8.79 22.98 -10.72
C LEU A 210 -8.54 24.48 -10.55
N PRO A 211 -9.16 25.34 -11.39
CA PRO A 211 -9.26 26.77 -11.08
C PRO A 211 -9.90 26.97 -9.70
N HIS A 212 -9.38 27.92 -8.94
CA HIS A 212 -9.97 28.28 -7.64
C HIS A 212 -11.21 29.17 -7.86
N GLU A 213 -12.29 28.56 -8.33
CA GLU A 213 -13.55 29.17 -8.66
C GLU A 213 -14.72 28.39 -8.08
N GLU A 214 -15.83 29.10 -7.82
CA GLU A 214 -17.04 28.45 -7.33
C GLU A 214 -17.53 27.34 -8.28
N GLY A 215 -17.80 26.16 -7.72
CA GLY A 215 -18.34 25.03 -8.46
C GLY A 215 -17.35 24.28 -9.35
N SER A 216 -16.06 24.64 -9.39
CA SER A 216 -15.07 23.95 -10.25
C SER A 216 -15.04 22.44 -10.03
N LEU A 217 -14.96 21.97 -8.77
CA LEU A 217 -14.99 20.55 -8.46
C LEU A 217 -16.36 19.93 -8.80
N SER A 218 -17.45 20.62 -8.46
CA SER A 218 -18.81 20.14 -8.74
C SER A 218 -19.05 19.89 -10.23
N LYS A 219 -18.55 20.77 -11.12
CA LYS A 219 -18.65 20.58 -12.58
C LYS A 219 -17.98 19.29 -13.03
N VAL A 220 -16.77 19.00 -12.54
CA VAL A 220 -16.03 17.77 -12.86
C VAL A 220 -16.80 16.55 -12.37
N LEU A 221 -17.25 16.55 -11.11
CA LEU A 221 -18.00 15.42 -10.53
C LEU A 221 -19.34 15.18 -11.26
N THR A 222 -20.01 16.25 -11.70
CA THR A 222 -21.26 16.15 -12.48
C THR A 222 -21.02 15.47 -13.82
N ILE A 223 -19.92 15.82 -14.52
CA ILE A 223 -19.58 15.19 -15.79
C ILE A 223 -19.29 13.70 -15.58
N LEU A 224 -18.43 13.34 -14.60
CA LEU A 224 -18.15 11.93 -14.30
C LEU A 224 -19.44 11.14 -14.02
N SER A 225 -20.36 11.71 -13.23
CA SER A 225 -21.66 11.12 -12.93
C SER A 225 -22.51 10.94 -14.19
N PHE A 226 -22.54 11.93 -15.11
CA PHE A 226 -23.28 11.85 -16.37
C PHE A 226 -22.81 10.68 -17.25
N TYR A 227 -21.52 10.37 -17.24
CA TYR A 227 -20.97 9.23 -17.96
C TYR A 227 -21.07 7.90 -17.19
N ASN A 228 -21.77 7.87 -16.04
CA ASN A 228 -21.88 6.72 -15.14
C ASN A 228 -20.51 6.23 -14.61
N ILE A 229 -19.61 7.15 -14.36
CA ILE A 229 -18.34 6.87 -13.71
C ILE A 229 -18.52 7.00 -12.21
N ASN A 230 -18.24 5.92 -11.48
CA ASN A 230 -18.34 5.90 -10.03
C ASN A 230 -17.05 6.37 -9.39
N LEU A 231 -17.16 7.33 -8.47
CA LEU A 231 -16.03 7.84 -7.69
C LEU A 231 -15.85 6.97 -6.45
N THR A 232 -14.72 6.28 -6.34
CA THR A 232 -14.42 5.41 -5.19
C THR A 232 -13.50 6.09 -4.18
N LYS A 233 -12.77 7.13 -4.60
CA LYS A 233 -11.91 7.93 -3.73
C LYS A 233 -11.76 9.35 -4.26
N ILE A 234 -11.68 10.29 -3.34
CA ILE A 234 -11.21 11.66 -3.58
C ILE A 234 -10.34 12.12 -2.41
N GLN A 235 -9.15 12.61 -2.72
CA GLN A 235 -8.21 13.16 -1.76
C GLN A 235 -7.62 14.46 -2.32
N SER A 236 -7.72 15.55 -1.58
CA SER A 236 -7.07 16.80 -1.95
C SER A 236 -5.74 16.96 -1.21
N LEU A 237 -4.75 17.51 -1.92
CA LEU A 237 -3.47 17.92 -1.35
C LEU A 237 -3.13 19.33 -1.83
N PRO A 238 -2.64 20.23 -0.97
CA PRO A 238 -2.19 21.56 -1.39
C PRO A 238 -0.99 21.45 -2.34
N VAL A 239 -0.94 22.32 -3.33
CA VAL A 239 0.24 22.44 -4.21
C VAL A 239 1.30 23.27 -3.49
N ILE A 240 2.45 22.65 -3.19
CA ILE A 240 3.54 23.35 -2.51
C ILE A 240 4.01 24.54 -3.36
N GLY A 241 4.08 25.72 -2.74
CA GLY A 241 4.51 26.95 -3.41
C GLY A 241 3.41 27.68 -4.20
N HIS A 242 2.17 27.21 -4.18
CA HIS A 242 1.02 27.85 -4.81
C HIS A 242 -0.11 28.02 -3.79
N GLU A 243 -0.35 29.25 -3.37
CA GLU A 243 -1.42 29.55 -2.42
C GLU A 243 -2.79 29.18 -3.00
N TRP A 244 -3.59 28.43 -2.22
CA TRP A 244 -4.97 28.05 -2.54
C TRP A 244 -5.14 27.18 -3.80
N GLU A 245 -4.06 26.60 -4.33
CA GLU A 245 -4.12 25.58 -5.39
C GLU A 245 -4.06 24.17 -4.77
N TYR A 246 -4.96 23.29 -5.23
CA TYR A 246 -5.05 21.91 -4.74
C TYR A 246 -4.94 20.92 -5.89
N LEU A 247 -4.22 19.83 -5.61
CA LEU A 247 -4.27 18.61 -6.42
C LEU A 247 -5.37 17.72 -5.88
N PHE A 248 -6.18 17.20 -6.76
CA PHE A 248 -7.19 16.19 -6.45
C PHE A 248 -6.72 14.84 -6.99
N TYR A 249 -6.51 13.89 -6.09
CA TYR A 249 -6.29 12.49 -6.42
C TYR A 249 -7.64 11.80 -6.37
N VAL A 250 -8.01 11.18 -7.48
CA VAL A 250 -9.35 10.63 -7.67
C VAL A 250 -9.22 9.23 -8.22
N ASP A 251 -9.88 8.26 -7.57
CA ASP A 251 -10.03 6.92 -8.12
C ASP A 251 -11.46 6.76 -8.61
N VAL A 252 -11.59 6.25 -9.81
CA VAL A 252 -12.88 6.00 -10.46
C VAL A 252 -12.99 4.56 -10.91
N THR A 253 -14.21 4.00 -10.84
CA THR A 253 -14.56 2.71 -11.44
C THR A 253 -15.58 2.89 -12.56
N PHE A 254 -15.54 2.03 -13.55
CA PHE A 254 -16.36 2.07 -14.74
C PHE A 254 -16.60 0.67 -15.33
N ASP A 255 -17.78 0.47 -15.90
CA ASP A 255 -18.14 -0.76 -16.60
C ASP A 255 -17.90 -0.67 -18.11
N ASN A 256 -17.68 0.54 -18.63
CA ASN A 256 -17.52 0.81 -20.06
C ASN A 256 -16.34 1.76 -20.32
N VAL A 257 -15.28 1.21 -20.88
CA VAL A 257 -14.01 1.92 -21.19
C VAL A 257 -14.25 3.10 -22.14
N THR A 258 -15.15 2.97 -23.13
CA THR A 258 -15.45 4.08 -24.07
C THR A 258 -16.06 5.26 -23.34
N ARG A 259 -17.04 5.02 -22.45
CA ARG A 259 -17.63 6.09 -21.63
C ARG A 259 -16.64 6.72 -20.69
N TYR A 260 -15.74 5.91 -20.12
CA TYR A 260 -14.66 6.42 -19.30
C TYR A 260 -13.77 7.38 -20.10
N HIS A 261 -13.27 6.99 -21.27
CA HIS A 261 -12.44 7.87 -22.10
C HIS A 261 -13.20 9.16 -22.50
N GLN A 262 -14.46 9.05 -22.90
CA GLN A 262 -15.31 10.22 -23.19
C GLN A 262 -15.44 11.15 -21.99
N SER A 263 -15.55 10.60 -20.77
CA SER A 263 -15.60 11.41 -19.54
C SER A 263 -14.29 12.13 -19.27
N ILE A 264 -13.14 11.48 -19.51
CA ILE A 264 -11.83 12.10 -19.41
C ILE A 264 -11.70 13.26 -20.40
N ASP A 265 -12.05 13.04 -21.67
CA ASP A 265 -12.02 14.10 -22.70
C ASP A 265 -12.91 15.29 -22.30
N ALA A 266 -14.07 15.02 -21.70
CA ALA A 266 -15.02 16.07 -21.26
C ALA A 266 -14.52 16.87 -20.05
N ILE A 267 -13.72 16.28 -19.14
CA ILE A 267 -13.17 17.00 -17.97
C ILE A 267 -11.84 17.69 -18.26
N VAL A 268 -11.10 17.30 -19.30
CA VAL A 268 -9.81 17.95 -19.67
C VAL A 268 -9.90 19.47 -19.75
N PRO A 269 -10.90 20.09 -20.42
CA PRO A 269 -10.99 21.54 -20.51
C PRO A 269 -11.27 22.26 -19.18
N LEU A 270 -11.79 21.53 -18.19
CA LEU A 270 -12.15 22.07 -16.87
C LEU A 270 -11.03 21.90 -15.85
N THR A 271 -10.05 21.04 -16.16
CA THR A 271 -8.96 20.68 -15.26
C THR A 271 -7.65 21.30 -15.69
N LYS A 272 -6.74 21.46 -14.74
CA LYS A 272 -5.34 21.78 -15.02
C LYS A 272 -4.48 20.57 -14.65
N ARG A 273 -3.43 20.29 -15.44
CA ARG A 273 -2.44 19.24 -15.14
C ARG A 273 -3.07 17.86 -14.93
N LEU A 274 -4.16 17.54 -15.66
CA LEU A 274 -4.75 16.20 -15.60
C LEU A 274 -3.70 15.15 -16.02
N LYS A 275 -3.49 14.18 -15.16
CA LYS A 275 -2.65 13.00 -15.41
C LYS A 275 -3.38 11.74 -14.99
N ILE A 276 -3.43 10.76 -15.86
CA ILE A 276 -3.84 9.40 -15.54
C ILE A 276 -2.62 8.70 -14.93
N LEU A 277 -2.73 8.31 -13.66
CA LEU A 277 -1.66 7.62 -12.94
C LEU A 277 -1.63 6.12 -13.27
N GLY A 278 -2.76 5.57 -13.70
CA GLY A 278 -2.91 4.22 -14.20
C GLY A 278 -4.35 3.85 -14.43
N GLU A 279 -4.53 2.86 -15.32
CA GLU A 279 -5.79 2.20 -15.64
C GLU A 279 -5.58 0.71 -15.39
N TYR A 280 -6.41 0.11 -14.53
CA TYR A 280 -6.18 -1.24 -14.02
C TYR A 280 -7.50 -1.89 -13.59
N GLU A 281 -7.45 -3.15 -13.25
CA GLU A 281 -8.60 -3.87 -12.70
C GLU A 281 -8.76 -3.59 -11.21
N ASP A 282 -9.99 -3.33 -10.75
CA ASP A 282 -10.29 -3.16 -9.32
C ASP A 282 -9.86 -4.42 -8.56
N GLY A 283 -9.05 -4.21 -7.53
CA GLY A 283 -8.48 -5.31 -6.75
C GLY A 283 -9.57 -6.07 -6.02
N LYS A 284 -9.62 -7.38 -6.21
CA LYS A 284 -10.46 -8.28 -5.43
C LYS A 284 -9.97 -8.29 -3.98
N GLN A 285 -10.90 -8.37 -3.04
CA GLN A 285 -10.63 -8.67 -1.65
C GLN A 285 -10.28 -10.15 -1.50
#